data_b7190591a52fc8de1153549adf46f9f0
#
_entry.id   b7190591a52fc8de1153549adf46f9f0
#
_cell.length_a   1.000
_cell.length_b   1.000
_cell.length_c   1.000
_cell.angle_alpha   90.00
_cell.angle_beta   90.00
_cell.angle_gamma   90.00
#
_symmetry.space_group_name_H-M   'P 1'
#
loop_
_entity.id
_entity.type
_entity.pdbx_description
1 polymer ?
#
loop_
_entity_poly.entity_id
_entity_poly.type
_entity_poly.pdbx_seq_one_letter_code
_entity_poly.pdbx_strand_id
1 'polypeptide(L)'
;MLYELLYPLSKYISGFNLFQYISFRSAGAAVTALLISFIVGPRIIHQLRERLIGQTIRKEGPQTHLKKAGTPTMGGLIVLLAVLVPTVLWARPNLDVILVLVATLWMGAVGYLDDYLKVVKKLPKGLIGRYKIVGQVSLGLVIGCVIYFSPSFEGIATLTTVPFFKNYEVDFGWLYIPMVIFIITAVSNAVNLTDGLDGLAIGLVAISAIAWAGISYLSGRVDFSDYLNILYLPGAGEITVFCAALLGAALGFLWFNTHPAQVFMGDTGSLALGSALGTLAIVLKKELLLPIICGVFMAETLSVIIQVWYFKRTGGKRIFKMAPIHHHFELKGWSEPQVVVRFWIIGILLALLSLLTFKVR
;
A
#
# COMPACT_ATOMS: atom_id res chain seq x y z
N MET A 1 -6.15 -21.31 -0.85
CA MET A 1 -7.21 -22.16 -1.45
C MET A 1 -6.68 -23.13 -2.48
N LEU A 2 -6.00 -22.72 -3.56
CA LEU A 2 -5.43 -23.63 -4.57
C LEU A 2 -4.43 -24.63 -3.98
N TYR A 3 -3.62 -24.21 -3.01
CA TYR A 3 -2.72 -25.10 -2.29
C TYR A 3 -3.47 -26.29 -1.67
N GLU A 4 -4.52 -26.01 -0.91
CA GLU A 4 -5.28 -27.05 -0.20
C GLU A 4 -6.03 -28.00 -1.14
N LEU A 5 -6.41 -27.52 -2.33
CA LEU A 5 -7.13 -28.31 -3.33
C LEU A 5 -6.18 -29.13 -4.22
N LEU A 6 -5.08 -28.53 -4.69
CA LEU A 6 -4.24 -29.12 -5.74
C LEU A 6 -3.03 -29.85 -5.21
N TYR A 7 -2.40 -29.37 -4.13
CA TYR A 7 -1.23 -30.03 -3.57
C TYR A 7 -1.47 -31.48 -3.13
N PRO A 8 -2.61 -31.85 -2.49
CA PRO A 8 -2.87 -33.26 -2.17
C PRO A 8 -2.94 -34.16 -3.40
N LEU A 9 -3.31 -33.63 -4.57
CA LEU A 9 -3.37 -34.36 -5.84
C LEU A 9 -1.98 -34.62 -6.44
N SER A 10 -0.93 -34.05 -5.87
CA SER A 10 0.47 -34.32 -6.28
C SER A 10 0.84 -35.80 -6.17
N LYS A 11 0.13 -36.56 -5.34
CA LYS A 11 0.27 -38.02 -5.25
C LYS A 11 -0.11 -38.74 -6.55
N TYR A 12 -0.98 -38.15 -7.37
CA TYR A 12 -1.46 -38.70 -8.62
C TYR A 12 -0.84 -38.04 -9.85
N ILE A 13 -0.60 -36.72 -9.76
CA ILE A 13 -0.04 -35.91 -10.84
C ILE A 13 1.10 -35.08 -10.27
N SER A 14 2.34 -35.41 -10.62
CA SER A 14 3.57 -34.82 -10.08
C SER A 14 3.64 -33.26 -10.27
N GLY A 15 3.01 -32.73 -11.32
CA GLY A 15 2.98 -31.30 -11.60
C GLY A 15 2.31 -30.47 -10.47
N PHE A 16 1.37 -31.05 -9.72
CA PHE A 16 0.74 -30.36 -8.59
C PHE A 16 1.65 -30.18 -7.37
N ASN A 17 2.82 -30.82 -7.36
CA ASN A 17 3.85 -30.57 -6.34
C ASN A 17 4.37 -29.11 -6.36
N LEU A 18 4.24 -28.40 -7.50
CA LEU A 18 4.65 -26.99 -7.61
C LEU A 18 3.91 -26.08 -6.65
N PHE A 19 2.68 -26.41 -6.27
CA PHE A 19 1.87 -25.58 -5.36
C PHE A 19 2.41 -25.51 -3.93
N GLN A 20 3.32 -26.40 -3.51
CA GLN A 20 3.99 -26.29 -2.22
C GLN A 20 4.97 -25.11 -2.15
N TYR A 21 5.54 -24.67 -3.28
CA TYR A 21 6.57 -23.65 -3.33
C TYR A 21 5.96 -22.24 -3.30
N ILE A 22 6.40 -21.43 -2.34
CA ILE A 22 5.98 -20.04 -2.21
C ILE A 22 6.28 -19.24 -3.48
N SER A 23 7.47 -19.45 -4.08
CA SER A 23 7.88 -18.77 -5.31
C SER A 23 6.92 -19.02 -6.47
N PHE A 24 6.47 -20.27 -6.67
CA PHE A 24 5.49 -20.62 -7.70
C PHE A 24 4.15 -19.92 -7.43
N ARG A 25 3.67 -19.99 -6.18
CA ARG A 25 2.40 -19.36 -5.78
C ARG A 25 2.46 -17.85 -5.90
N SER A 26 3.60 -17.22 -5.57
CA SER A 26 3.81 -15.78 -5.73
C SER A 26 3.78 -15.36 -7.19
N ALA A 27 4.47 -16.09 -8.07
CA ALA A 27 4.42 -15.83 -9.50
C ALA A 27 2.98 -16.00 -10.06
N GLY A 28 2.29 -17.08 -9.66
CA GLY A 28 0.89 -17.31 -10.00
C GLY A 28 -0.04 -16.19 -9.52
N ALA A 29 0.16 -15.70 -8.30
CA ALA A 29 -0.61 -14.59 -7.75
C ALA A 29 -0.39 -13.29 -8.54
N ALA A 30 0.86 -12.94 -8.86
CA ALA A 30 1.19 -11.75 -9.64
C ALA A 30 0.57 -11.80 -11.06
N VAL A 31 0.71 -12.92 -11.75
CA VAL A 31 0.13 -13.11 -13.09
C VAL A 31 -1.40 -13.04 -13.03
N THR A 32 -2.02 -13.71 -12.06
CA THR A 32 -3.48 -13.71 -11.90
C THR A 32 -3.97 -12.29 -11.61
N ALA A 33 -3.27 -11.52 -10.76
CA ALA A 33 -3.61 -10.14 -10.43
C ALA A 33 -3.55 -9.23 -11.67
N LEU A 34 -2.48 -9.37 -12.46
CA LEU A 34 -2.30 -8.63 -13.71
C LEU A 34 -3.42 -8.94 -14.72
N LEU A 35 -3.75 -10.22 -14.90
CA LEU A 35 -4.81 -10.66 -15.80
C LEU A 35 -6.20 -10.16 -15.34
N ILE A 36 -6.48 -10.22 -14.04
CA ILE A 36 -7.73 -9.66 -13.48
C ILE A 36 -7.82 -8.17 -13.81
N SER A 37 -6.74 -7.40 -13.61
CA SER A 37 -6.71 -5.98 -13.95
C SER A 37 -7.02 -5.74 -15.42
N PHE A 38 -6.44 -6.51 -16.34
CA PHE A 38 -6.68 -6.35 -17.78
C PHE A 38 -8.09 -6.77 -18.23
N ILE A 39 -8.68 -7.79 -17.60
CA ILE A 39 -10.01 -8.27 -17.96
C ILE A 39 -11.10 -7.38 -17.33
N VAL A 40 -10.93 -7.03 -16.06
CA VAL A 40 -11.94 -6.31 -15.28
C VAL A 40 -11.83 -4.79 -15.50
N GLY A 41 -10.60 -4.29 -15.68
CA GLY A 41 -10.31 -2.86 -15.82
C GLY A 41 -11.15 -2.16 -16.88
N PRO A 42 -11.16 -2.59 -18.15
CA PRO A 42 -11.95 -1.93 -19.20
C PRO A 42 -13.45 -1.90 -18.89
N ARG A 43 -13.98 -2.98 -18.28
CA ARG A 43 -15.40 -3.06 -17.89
C ARG A 43 -15.74 -2.06 -16.79
N ILE A 44 -14.93 -1.98 -15.76
CA ILE A 44 -15.13 -1.03 -14.65
C ILE A 44 -15.00 0.41 -15.18
N ILE A 45 -13.95 0.70 -15.96
CA ILE A 45 -13.73 2.05 -16.53
C ILE A 45 -14.94 2.47 -17.38
N HIS A 46 -15.47 1.58 -18.22
CA HIS A 46 -16.65 1.84 -19.03
C HIS A 46 -17.88 2.16 -18.17
N GLN A 47 -18.17 1.33 -17.17
CA GLN A 47 -19.28 1.55 -16.23
C GLN A 47 -19.15 2.87 -15.44
N LEU A 48 -17.93 3.22 -15.03
CA LEU A 48 -17.67 4.48 -14.34
C LEU A 48 -17.91 5.69 -15.26
N ARG A 49 -17.51 5.59 -16.54
CA ARG A 49 -17.78 6.63 -17.55
C ARG A 49 -19.26 6.80 -17.84
N GLU A 50 -20.00 5.71 -18.05
CA GLU A 50 -21.44 5.76 -18.33
C GLU A 50 -22.24 6.42 -17.21
N ARG A 51 -21.83 6.19 -15.96
CA ARG A 51 -22.46 6.80 -14.78
C ARG A 51 -22.04 8.25 -14.55
N LEU A 52 -21.25 8.87 -15.47
CA LEU A 52 -20.69 10.21 -15.33
C LEU A 52 -19.93 10.41 -14.01
N ILE A 53 -19.22 9.37 -13.58
CA ILE A 53 -18.45 9.35 -12.35
C ILE A 53 -17.07 10.00 -12.62
N GLY A 54 -17.06 11.28 -12.97
CA GLY A 54 -15.85 12.06 -13.20
C GLY A 54 -15.46 12.91 -11.98
N GLN A 55 -14.16 13.05 -11.75
CA GLN A 55 -13.67 13.90 -10.68
C GLN A 55 -13.88 15.37 -11.00
N THR A 56 -14.43 16.14 -10.08
CA THR A 56 -14.45 17.61 -10.13
C THR A 56 -13.06 18.14 -9.77
N ILE A 57 -12.38 18.74 -10.75
CA ILE A 57 -11.05 19.30 -10.53
C ILE A 57 -11.15 20.58 -9.70
N ARG A 58 -10.33 20.68 -8.66
CA ARG A 58 -10.23 21.91 -7.85
C ARG A 58 -9.61 23.02 -8.69
N LYS A 59 -10.24 24.20 -8.69
CA LYS A 59 -9.76 25.40 -9.41
C LYS A 59 -8.42 25.94 -8.90
N GLU A 60 -8.00 25.53 -7.72
CA GLU A 60 -6.81 26.01 -7.01
C GLU A 60 -5.52 25.23 -7.33
N GLY A 61 -5.60 24.18 -8.18
CA GLY A 61 -4.46 23.37 -8.61
C GLY A 61 -3.75 23.91 -9.85
N PRO A 62 -2.64 23.25 -10.31
CA PRO A 62 -2.00 23.59 -11.58
C PRO A 62 -2.98 23.54 -12.74
N GLN A 63 -2.93 24.53 -13.64
CA GLN A 63 -3.87 24.66 -14.77
C GLN A 63 -3.82 23.45 -15.73
N THR A 64 -2.70 22.73 -15.77
CA THR A 64 -2.53 21.49 -16.54
C THR A 64 -3.55 20.41 -16.14
N HIS A 65 -4.00 20.39 -14.89
CA HIS A 65 -4.98 19.43 -14.38
C HIS A 65 -6.40 19.68 -14.92
N LEU A 66 -6.70 20.87 -15.42
CA LEU A 66 -8.02 21.15 -16.03
C LEU A 66 -8.29 20.27 -17.27
N LYS A 67 -7.25 19.81 -17.96
CA LYS A 67 -7.37 18.89 -19.11
C LYS A 67 -7.83 17.48 -18.70
N LYS A 68 -7.74 17.13 -17.42
CA LYS A 68 -8.14 15.84 -16.87
C LYS A 68 -9.62 15.79 -16.44
N ALA A 69 -10.36 16.88 -16.68
CA ALA A 69 -11.80 16.93 -16.40
C ALA A 69 -12.54 15.82 -17.17
N GLY A 70 -13.35 15.04 -16.46
CA GLY A 70 -14.10 13.92 -17.06
C GLY A 70 -13.41 12.56 -16.97
N THR A 71 -12.15 12.47 -16.52
CA THR A 71 -11.54 11.17 -16.21
C THR A 71 -12.27 10.53 -15.01
N PRO A 72 -12.77 9.29 -15.15
CA PRO A 72 -13.47 8.63 -14.06
C PRO A 72 -12.55 8.37 -12.86
N THR A 73 -13.11 8.43 -11.67
CA THR A 73 -12.47 8.03 -10.40
C THR A 73 -13.06 6.72 -9.87
N MET A 74 -12.61 6.24 -8.72
CA MET A 74 -12.94 4.93 -8.13
C MET A 74 -12.25 3.74 -8.82
N GLY A 75 -11.18 3.95 -9.56
CA GLY A 75 -10.37 2.88 -10.15
C GLY A 75 -9.74 1.93 -9.12
N GLY A 76 -9.69 2.34 -7.85
CA GLY A 76 -9.30 1.48 -6.73
C GLY A 76 -10.08 0.17 -6.64
N LEU A 77 -11.28 0.09 -7.19
CA LEU A 77 -12.03 -1.17 -7.29
C LEU A 77 -11.30 -2.22 -8.14
N ILE A 78 -10.63 -1.81 -9.22
CA ILE A 78 -9.82 -2.70 -10.05
C ILE A 78 -8.68 -3.27 -9.21
N VAL A 79 -8.00 -2.38 -8.46
CA VAL A 79 -6.86 -2.75 -7.60
C VAL A 79 -7.30 -3.71 -6.50
N LEU A 80 -8.41 -3.42 -5.81
CA LEU A 80 -8.95 -4.27 -4.75
C LEU A 80 -9.25 -5.69 -5.25
N LEU A 81 -9.97 -5.81 -6.36
CA LEU A 81 -10.28 -7.12 -6.95
C LEU A 81 -8.99 -7.86 -7.35
N ALA A 82 -8.04 -7.15 -7.97
CA ALA A 82 -6.79 -7.71 -8.43
C ALA A 82 -5.81 -8.09 -7.30
N VAL A 83 -5.96 -7.55 -6.10
CA VAL A 83 -5.18 -7.95 -4.92
C VAL A 83 -5.88 -9.06 -4.15
N LEU A 84 -7.17 -8.87 -3.82
CA LEU A 84 -7.88 -9.76 -2.91
C LEU A 84 -8.10 -11.14 -3.52
N VAL A 85 -8.57 -11.22 -4.77
CA VAL A 85 -8.88 -12.51 -5.41
C VAL A 85 -7.64 -13.39 -5.55
N PRO A 86 -6.52 -12.93 -6.14
CA PRO A 86 -5.32 -13.77 -6.24
C PRO A 86 -4.76 -14.15 -4.87
N THR A 87 -4.78 -13.25 -3.89
CA THR A 87 -4.29 -13.56 -2.55
C THR A 87 -5.08 -14.72 -1.94
N VAL A 88 -6.41 -14.67 -1.98
CA VAL A 88 -7.27 -15.75 -1.47
C VAL A 88 -7.04 -17.07 -2.24
N LEU A 89 -6.81 -16.99 -3.55
CA LEU A 89 -6.57 -18.17 -4.37
C LEU A 89 -5.22 -18.83 -4.09
N TRP A 90 -4.14 -18.03 -4.01
CA TRP A 90 -2.77 -18.53 -4.01
C TRP A 90 -2.10 -18.61 -2.64
N ALA A 91 -2.40 -17.70 -1.71
CA ALA A 91 -1.84 -17.73 -0.36
C ALA A 91 -2.46 -18.86 0.47
N ARG A 92 -1.68 -19.38 1.41
CA ARG A 92 -2.21 -20.22 2.48
C ARG A 92 -2.78 -19.31 3.57
N PRO A 93 -3.99 -19.56 4.04
CA PRO A 93 -4.58 -18.74 5.08
C PRO A 93 -3.79 -18.89 6.39
N ASN A 94 -3.19 -17.81 6.86
CA ASN A 94 -2.62 -17.65 8.18
C ASN A 94 -3.01 -16.28 8.73
N LEU A 95 -2.71 -16.03 9.99
CA LEU A 95 -3.13 -14.79 10.66
C LEU A 95 -2.55 -13.56 9.97
N ASP A 96 -1.28 -13.60 9.55
CA ASP A 96 -0.61 -12.47 8.90
C ASP A 96 -1.31 -12.06 7.60
N VAL A 97 -1.60 -13.04 6.74
CA VAL A 97 -2.31 -12.82 5.47
C VAL A 97 -3.73 -12.31 5.73
N ILE A 98 -4.42 -12.86 6.73
CA ILE A 98 -5.77 -12.43 7.09
C ILE A 98 -5.75 -10.97 7.56
N LEU A 99 -4.80 -10.58 8.41
CA LEU A 99 -4.69 -9.19 8.89
C LEU A 99 -4.47 -8.20 7.75
N VAL A 100 -3.59 -8.53 6.79
CA VAL A 100 -3.34 -7.65 5.65
C VAL A 100 -4.54 -7.58 4.70
N LEU A 101 -5.25 -8.71 4.47
CA LEU A 101 -6.49 -8.72 3.68
C LEU A 101 -7.59 -7.90 4.35
N VAL A 102 -7.77 -8.06 5.68
CA VAL A 102 -8.75 -7.28 6.46
C VAL A 102 -8.43 -5.80 6.38
N ALA A 103 -7.17 -5.40 6.55
CA ALA A 103 -6.75 -4.00 6.46
C ALA A 103 -7.07 -3.40 5.08
N THR A 104 -6.72 -4.15 4.03
CA THR A 104 -6.96 -3.73 2.64
C THR A 104 -8.45 -3.56 2.36
N LEU A 105 -9.27 -4.54 2.76
CA LEU A 105 -10.71 -4.51 2.54
C LEU A 105 -11.40 -3.44 3.39
N TRP A 106 -11.03 -3.31 4.67
CA TRP A 106 -11.61 -2.35 5.60
C TRP A 106 -11.42 -0.91 5.11
N MET A 107 -10.19 -0.53 4.82
CA MET A 107 -9.92 0.82 4.34
C MET A 107 -10.36 1.04 2.89
N GLY A 108 -10.39 -0.02 2.09
CA GLY A 108 -11.03 -0.01 0.78
C GLY A 108 -12.53 0.31 0.86
N ALA A 109 -13.24 -0.28 1.83
CA ALA A 109 -14.66 0.02 2.06
C ALA A 109 -14.88 1.47 2.56
N VAL A 110 -14.03 1.97 3.47
CA VAL A 110 -14.07 3.37 3.92
C VAL A 110 -13.82 4.33 2.76
N GLY A 111 -12.80 4.05 1.93
CA GLY A 111 -12.50 4.83 0.73
C GLY A 111 -13.62 4.77 -0.31
N TYR A 112 -14.21 3.59 -0.53
CA TYR A 112 -15.36 3.42 -1.41
C TYR A 112 -16.57 4.27 -0.97
N LEU A 113 -16.85 4.29 0.33
CA LEU A 113 -17.92 5.15 0.88
C LEU A 113 -17.63 6.62 0.62
N ASP A 114 -16.39 7.08 0.78
CA ASP A 114 -16.02 8.46 0.50
C ASP A 114 -16.21 8.81 -0.98
N ASP A 115 -15.65 7.99 -1.88
CA ASP A 115 -15.78 8.18 -3.32
C ASP A 115 -17.24 8.11 -3.77
N TYR A 116 -18.02 7.17 -3.24
CA TYR A 116 -19.46 7.04 -3.53
C TYR A 116 -20.24 8.30 -3.13
N LEU A 117 -19.98 8.84 -1.95
CA LEU A 117 -20.63 10.07 -1.48
C LEU A 117 -20.25 11.27 -2.34
N LYS A 118 -18.97 11.40 -2.72
CA LYS A 118 -18.48 12.50 -3.57
C LYS A 118 -19.09 12.45 -4.97
N VAL A 119 -19.09 11.29 -5.58
CA VAL A 119 -19.32 11.13 -7.01
C VAL A 119 -20.76 10.79 -7.33
N VAL A 120 -21.31 9.78 -6.65
CA VAL A 120 -22.67 9.30 -6.91
C VAL A 120 -23.70 10.17 -6.21
N LYS A 121 -23.47 10.50 -4.94
CA LYS A 121 -24.38 11.38 -4.18
C LYS A 121 -24.11 12.86 -4.40
N LYS A 122 -23.04 13.20 -5.16
CA LYS A 122 -22.64 14.59 -5.48
C LYS A 122 -22.48 15.49 -4.24
N LEU A 123 -22.02 14.90 -3.13
CA LEU A 123 -21.71 15.63 -1.90
C LEU A 123 -20.27 16.13 -1.98
N PRO A 124 -20.01 17.45 -2.12
CA PRO A 124 -18.66 17.96 -2.42
C PRO A 124 -17.61 17.64 -1.36
N LYS A 125 -18.03 17.46 -0.12
CA LYS A 125 -17.14 17.13 1.01
C LYS A 125 -16.90 15.63 1.17
N GLY A 126 -17.66 14.78 0.48
CA GLY A 126 -17.59 13.33 0.66
C GLY A 126 -17.84 12.89 2.11
N LEU A 127 -17.11 11.88 2.55
CA LEU A 127 -17.09 11.46 3.95
C LEU A 127 -16.32 12.49 4.78
N ILE A 128 -16.94 13.01 5.83
CA ILE A 128 -16.29 13.98 6.71
C ILE A 128 -15.01 13.35 7.29
N GLY A 129 -13.89 14.08 7.30
CA GLY A 129 -12.56 13.56 7.67
C GLY A 129 -12.53 12.81 9.00
N ARG A 130 -13.34 13.23 9.99
CA ARG A 130 -13.45 12.53 11.28
C ARG A 130 -13.90 11.06 11.14
N TYR A 131 -14.77 10.73 10.19
CA TYR A 131 -15.21 9.34 9.99
C TYR A 131 -14.15 8.49 9.31
N LYS A 132 -13.31 9.09 8.44
CA LYS A 132 -12.12 8.41 7.90
C LYS A 132 -11.14 8.07 9.02
N ILE A 133 -10.90 9.02 9.92
CA ILE A 133 -10.03 8.80 11.10
C ILE A 133 -10.63 7.72 12.00
N VAL A 134 -11.94 7.72 12.25
CA VAL A 134 -12.59 6.64 13.00
C VAL A 134 -12.36 5.28 12.33
N GLY A 135 -12.49 5.17 11.00
CA GLY A 135 -12.21 3.95 10.27
C GLY A 135 -10.74 3.49 10.40
N GLN A 136 -9.79 4.42 10.36
CA GLN A 136 -8.36 4.14 10.52
C GLN A 136 -8.01 3.73 11.96
N VAL A 137 -8.51 4.46 12.95
CA VAL A 137 -8.27 4.19 14.37
C VAL A 137 -8.88 2.85 14.78
N SER A 138 -10.12 2.56 14.36
CA SER A 138 -10.78 1.29 14.66
C SER A 138 -10.05 0.09 14.03
N LEU A 139 -9.59 0.22 12.79
CA LEU A 139 -8.75 -0.81 12.16
C LEU A 139 -7.43 -1.00 12.91
N GLY A 140 -6.74 0.10 13.23
CA GLY A 140 -5.48 0.06 13.97
C GLY A 140 -5.64 -0.58 15.36
N LEU A 141 -6.74 -0.27 16.05
CA LEU A 141 -7.08 -0.89 17.33
C LEU A 141 -7.30 -2.40 17.18
N VAL A 142 -8.08 -2.82 16.18
CA VAL A 142 -8.35 -4.26 15.94
C VAL A 142 -7.05 -5.00 15.64
N ILE A 143 -6.23 -4.49 14.71
CA ILE A 143 -4.95 -5.15 14.36
C ILE A 143 -3.99 -5.15 15.55
N GLY A 144 -3.85 -4.02 16.25
CA GLY A 144 -2.98 -3.91 17.41
C GLY A 144 -3.39 -4.86 18.52
N CYS A 145 -4.68 -4.97 18.84
CA CYS A 145 -5.18 -5.92 19.83
C CYS A 145 -5.00 -7.37 19.37
N VAL A 146 -5.28 -7.70 18.10
CA VAL A 146 -5.10 -9.07 17.61
C VAL A 146 -3.63 -9.48 17.73
N ILE A 147 -2.68 -8.65 17.36
CA ILE A 147 -1.25 -8.97 17.47
C ILE A 147 -0.83 -9.06 18.95
N TYR A 148 -1.29 -8.13 19.77
CA TYR A 148 -0.91 -8.07 21.20
C TYR A 148 -1.38 -9.30 21.99
N PHE A 149 -2.57 -9.81 21.71
CA PHE A 149 -3.18 -10.90 22.47
C PHE A 149 -3.13 -12.27 21.77
N SER A 150 -2.64 -12.34 20.53
CA SER A 150 -2.62 -13.60 19.79
C SER A 150 -1.44 -14.47 20.18
N PRO A 151 -1.66 -15.77 20.47
CA PRO A 151 -0.59 -16.73 20.70
C PRO A 151 0.41 -16.84 19.53
N SER A 152 -0.02 -16.52 18.31
CA SER A 152 0.87 -16.54 17.13
C SER A 152 2.02 -15.53 17.18
N PHE A 153 1.90 -14.51 18.03
CA PHE A 153 2.92 -13.48 18.24
C PHE A 153 3.52 -13.53 19.65
N GLU A 154 3.31 -14.63 20.39
CA GLU A 154 3.85 -14.77 21.74
C GLU A 154 5.36 -14.54 21.77
N GLY A 155 5.84 -13.74 22.73
CA GLY A 155 7.25 -13.36 22.85
C GLY A 155 7.74 -12.27 21.87
N ILE A 156 6.99 -11.96 20.80
CA ILE A 156 7.37 -10.94 19.81
C ILE A 156 6.29 -9.89 19.57
N ALA A 157 5.16 -9.99 20.27
CA ALA A 157 3.97 -9.18 20.00
C ALA A 157 4.25 -7.66 20.01
N THR A 158 5.06 -7.18 20.94
CA THR A 158 5.38 -5.76 21.17
C THR A 158 6.76 -5.34 20.69
N LEU A 159 7.53 -6.30 20.16
CA LEU A 159 8.87 -6.06 19.66
C LEU A 159 8.83 -5.47 18.25
N THR A 160 9.76 -4.55 17.98
CA THR A 160 10.08 -4.08 16.62
C THR A 160 11.59 -4.05 16.42
N THR A 161 12.06 -4.41 15.24
CA THR A 161 13.50 -4.44 14.94
C THR A 161 13.96 -3.06 14.50
N VAL A 162 15.15 -2.65 14.97
CA VAL A 162 15.76 -1.38 14.61
C VAL A 162 16.63 -1.56 13.35
N PRO A 163 16.37 -0.81 12.26
CA PRO A 163 17.22 -0.85 11.07
C PRO A 163 18.68 -0.49 11.40
N PHE A 164 19.64 -1.09 10.69
CA PHE A 164 21.08 -0.89 10.83
C PHE A 164 21.73 -1.41 12.14
N PHE A 165 20.97 -1.86 13.13
CA PHE A 165 21.52 -2.37 14.38
C PHE A 165 21.23 -3.88 14.50
N LYS A 166 22.31 -4.67 14.71
CA LYS A 166 22.21 -6.12 14.93
C LYS A 166 21.53 -6.43 16.26
N ASN A 167 20.61 -7.42 16.25
CA ASN A 167 20.00 -7.98 17.46
C ASN A 167 19.49 -6.90 18.41
N TYR A 168 19.10 -5.74 17.88
CA TYR A 168 18.53 -4.68 18.67
C TYR A 168 17.05 -4.54 18.34
N GLU A 169 16.24 -4.83 19.33
CA GLU A 169 14.80 -4.77 19.26
C GLU A 169 14.29 -3.81 20.33
N VAL A 170 13.30 -3.02 19.98
CA VAL A 170 12.62 -2.13 20.92
C VAL A 170 11.31 -2.79 21.32
N ASP A 171 11.12 -2.96 22.62
CA ASP A 171 9.86 -3.40 23.18
C ASP A 171 8.98 -2.18 23.50
N PHE A 172 7.88 -2.02 22.79
CA PHE A 172 6.93 -0.95 23.02
C PHE A 172 5.92 -1.27 24.14
N GLY A 173 5.87 -2.50 24.63
CA GLY A 173 4.90 -2.91 25.64
C GLY A 173 3.48 -2.47 25.27
N TRP A 174 2.77 -1.85 26.22
CA TRP A 174 1.39 -1.37 25.98
C TRP A 174 1.29 -0.23 24.96
N LEU A 175 2.38 0.49 24.67
CA LEU A 175 2.43 1.53 23.63
C LEU A 175 2.37 0.95 22.21
N TYR A 176 2.51 -0.37 22.06
CA TYR A 176 2.44 -1.02 20.75
C TYR A 176 1.10 -0.78 20.04
N ILE A 177 -0.02 -0.88 20.76
CA ILE A 177 -1.36 -0.65 20.19
C ILE A 177 -1.50 0.80 19.68
N PRO A 178 -1.20 1.85 20.45
CA PRO A 178 -1.15 3.23 19.94
C PRO A 178 -0.22 3.42 18.73
N MET A 179 0.93 2.75 18.70
CA MET A 179 1.86 2.79 17.57
C MET A 179 1.24 2.19 16.30
N VAL A 180 0.58 1.04 16.41
CA VAL A 180 -0.13 0.41 15.28
C VAL A 180 -1.23 1.34 14.73
N ILE A 181 -2.03 1.96 15.61
CA ILE A 181 -3.05 2.95 15.21
C ILE A 181 -2.40 4.11 14.45
N PHE A 182 -1.28 4.63 14.98
CA PHE A 182 -0.55 5.72 14.34
C PHE A 182 -0.04 5.32 12.95
N ILE A 183 0.59 4.15 12.82
CA ILE A 183 1.15 3.67 11.54
C ILE A 183 0.04 3.53 10.49
N ILE A 184 -1.07 2.86 10.80
CA ILE A 184 -2.16 2.66 9.85
C ILE A 184 -2.76 4.00 9.44
N THR A 185 -2.98 4.91 10.40
CA THR A 185 -3.50 6.25 10.12
C THR A 185 -2.53 7.06 9.26
N ALA A 186 -1.25 7.06 9.62
CA ALA A 186 -0.23 7.85 8.93
C ALA A 186 -0.02 7.36 7.49
N VAL A 187 0.15 6.04 7.29
CA VAL A 187 0.49 5.48 5.97
C VAL A 187 -0.72 5.51 5.03
N SER A 188 -1.94 5.22 5.51
CA SER A 188 -3.13 5.33 4.67
C SER A 188 -3.37 6.75 4.17
N ASN A 189 -3.15 7.77 5.01
CA ASN A 189 -3.24 9.16 4.57
C ASN A 189 -2.05 9.57 3.70
N ALA A 190 -0.85 9.04 3.94
CA ALA A 190 0.33 9.36 3.14
C ALA A 190 0.18 8.88 1.68
N VAL A 191 -0.30 7.66 1.47
CA VAL A 191 -0.58 7.15 0.13
C VAL A 191 -1.71 7.96 -0.54
N ASN A 192 -2.75 8.31 0.22
CA ASN A 192 -3.84 9.12 -0.30
C ASN A 192 -3.39 10.54 -0.72
N LEU A 193 -2.51 11.19 0.05
CA LEU A 193 -1.93 12.49 -0.30
C LEU A 193 -1.00 12.41 -1.54
N THR A 194 -0.35 11.28 -1.74
CA THR A 194 0.56 11.05 -2.87
C THR A 194 -0.20 10.76 -4.17
N ASP A 195 -1.47 10.37 -4.11
CA ASP A 195 -2.32 10.07 -5.28
C ASP A 195 -2.82 11.36 -5.98
N GLY A 196 -1.87 12.25 -6.28
CA GLY A 196 -2.13 13.54 -6.93
C GLY A 196 -1.72 13.61 -8.40
N LEU A 197 -0.85 12.71 -8.86
CA LEU A 197 -0.35 12.64 -10.23
C LEU A 197 -0.56 11.23 -10.83
N ASP A 198 -0.77 11.19 -12.16
CA ASP A 198 -1.03 9.95 -12.89
C ASP A 198 0.12 8.94 -12.71
N GLY A 199 -0.16 7.80 -12.12
CA GLY A 199 0.80 6.73 -11.89
C GLY A 199 1.73 6.90 -10.69
N LEU A 200 1.76 8.06 -10.01
CA LEU A 200 2.72 8.32 -8.93
C LEU A 200 2.53 7.36 -7.76
N ALA A 201 1.36 7.37 -7.14
CA ALA A 201 1.09 6.57 -5.94
C ALA A 201 1.17 5.07 -6.23
N ILE A 202 0.52 4.60 -7.30
CA ILE A 202 0.49 3.17 -7.62
C ILE A 202 1.86 2.61 -8.02
N GLY A 203 2.70 3.40 -8.71
CA GLY A 203 4.06 3.00 -9.04
C GLY A 203 4.95 2.89 -7.78
N LEU A 204 4.82 3.81 -6.84
CA LEU A 204 5.51 3.73 -5.55
C LEU A 204 5.02 2.54 -4.71
N VAL A 205 3.73 2.20 -4.77
CA VAL A 205 3.18 0.98 -4.15
C VAL A 205 3.80 -0.26 -4.77
N ALA A 206 3.93 -0.32 -6.11
CA ALA A 206 4.59 -1.46 -6.78
C ALA A 206 6.04 -1.64 -6.32
N ILE A 207 6.80 -0.55 -6.22
CA ILE A 207 8.19 -0.56 -5.73
C ILE A 207 8.25 -1.04 -4.27
N SER A 208 7.37 -0.52 -3.41
CA SER A 208 7.27 -0.94 -2.01
C SER A 208 6.88 -2.42 -1.87
N ALA A 209 5.97 -2.91 -2.73
CA ALA A 209 5.54 -4.31 -2.74
C ALA A 209 6.69 -5.26 -3.04
N ILE A 210 7.62 -4.90 -3.95
CA ILE A 210 8.83 -5.69 -4.24
C ILE A 210 9.72 -5.78 -2.99
N ALA A 211 9.95 -4.65 -2.31
CA ALA A 211 10.76 -4.64 -1.10
C ALA A 211 10.13 -5.51 0.01
N TRP A 212 8.84 -5.35 0.25
CA TRP A 212 8.11 -6.16 1.23
C TRP A 212 8.05 -7.65 0.86
N ALA A 213 7.95 -7.99 -0.44
CA ALA A 213 8.04 -9.38 -0.90
C ALA A 213 9.38 -10.01 -0.55
N GLY A 214 10.49 -9.29 -0.79
CA GLY A 214 11.82 -9.75 -0.41
C GLY A 214 11.95 -9.95 1.10
N ILE A 215 11.53 -8.95 1.88
CA ILE A 215 11.60 -8.97 3.34
C ILE A 215 10.80 -10.13 3.92
N SER A 216 9.55 -10.32 3.49
CA SER A 216 8.70 -11.39 3.98
C SER A 216 9.24 -12.78 3.61
N TYR A 217 9.77 -12.93 2.40
CA TYR A 217 10.38 -14.19 1.98
C TYR A 217 11.60 -14.56 2.84
N LEU A 218 12.48 -13.59 3.09
CA LEU A 218 13.69 -13.78 3.91
C LEU A 218 13.33 -14.05 5.38
N SER A 219 12.42 -13.27 5.97
CA SER A 219 12.02 -13.42 7.37
C SER A 219 11.19 -14.69 7.63
N GLY A 220 10.54 -15.24 6.61
CA GLY A 220 9.75 -16.48 6.69
C GLY A 220 10.55 -17.77 6.51
N ARG A 221 11.87 -17.70 6.37
CA ARG A 221 12.76 -18.87 6.16
C ARG A 221 13.87 -18.90 7.17
N VAL A 222 14.03 -20.03 7.84
CA VAL A 222 15.05 -20.23 8.90
C VAL A 222 16.45 -20.03 8.34
N ASP A 223 16.78 -20.64 7.20
CA ASP A 223 18.10 -20.57 6.57
C ASP A 223 18.54 -19.13 6.24
N PHE A 224 17.62 -18.30 5.73
CA PHE A 224 17.93 -16.91 5.42
C PHE A 224 17.90 -16.01 6.66
N SER A 225 16.98 -16.23 7.58
CA SER A 225 16.91 -15.43 8.82
C SER A 225 18.16 -15.64 9.68
N ASP A 226 18.64 -16.88 9.79
CA ASP A 226 19.89 -17.20 10.50
C ASP A 226 21.11 -16.58 9.82
N TYR A 227 21.22 -16.72 8.47
CA TYR A 227 22.33 -16.13 7.72
C TYR A 227 22.39 -14.60 7.81
N LEU A 228 21.22 -13.94 7.81
CA LEU A 228 21.12 -12.49 7.87
C LEU A 228 21.03 -11.94 9.30
N ASN A 229 20.93 -12.80 10.31
CA ASN A 229 20.69 -12.45 11.71
C ASN A 229 19.45 -11.54 11.87
N ILE A 230 18.35 -11.90 11.24
CA ILE A 230 17.06 -11.21 11.35
C ILE A 230 16.06 -12.07 12.11
N LEU A 231 15.04 -11.44 12.67
CA LEU A 231 13.97 -12.13 13.37
C LEU A 231 13.26 -13.10 12.40
N TYR A 232 13.28 -14.39 12.77
CA TYR A 232 12.51 -15.42 12.07
C TYR A 232 11.02 -15.27 12.43
N LEU A 233 10.19 -15.19 11.43
CA LEU A 233 8.73 -15.05 11.57
C LEU A 233 8.03 -16.24 10.90
N PRO A 234 7.61 -17.26 11.69
CA PRO A 234 6.92 -18.42 11.14
C PRO A 234 5.66 -18.02 10.36
N GLY A 235 5.58 -18.44 9.10
CA GLY A 235 4.42 -18.12 8.25
C GLY A 235 4.52 -16.80 7.46
N ALA A 236 5.45 -15.91 7.80
CA ALA A 236 5.62 -14.63 7.07
C ALA A 236 5.91 -14.81 5.57
N GLY A 237 6.44 -15.97 5.16
CA GLY A 237 6.62 -16.30 3.75
C GLY A 237 5.32 -16.24 2.92
N GLU A 238 4.16 -16.45 3.51
CA GLU A 238 2.87 -16.33 2.81
C GLU A 238 2.52 -14.87 2.44
N ILE A 239 3.04 -13.90 3.19
CA ILE A 239 2.95 -12.47 2.86
C ILE A 239 3.62 -12.17 1.51
N THR A 240 4.64 -12.95 1.10
CA THR A 240 5.26 -12.81 -0.23
C THR A 240 4.22 -13.01 -1.35
N VAL A 241 3.27 -13.91 -1.17
CA VAL A 241 2.20 -14.16 -2.14
C VAL A 241 1.26 -12.94 -2.23
N PHE A 242 0.90 -12.33 -1.08
CA PHE A 242 0.14 -11.08 -1.06
C PHE A 242 0.89 -9.94 -1.75
N CYS A 243 2.17 -9.75 -1.42
CA CYS A 243 3.00 -8.70 -2.04
C CYS A 243 3.15 -8.90 -3.56
N ALA A 244 3.24 -10.16 -4.01
CA ALA A 244 3.27 -10.47 -5.44
C ALA A 244 1.93 -10.17 -6.13
N ALA A 245 0.80 -10.48 -5.48
CA ALA A 245 -0.52 -10.09 -5.96
C ALA A 245 -0.65 -8.56 -6.01
N LEU A 246 -0.17 -7.86 -4.97
CA LEU A 246 -0.16 -6.40 -4.91
C LEU A 246 0.67 -5.79 -6.04
N LEU A 247 1.86 -6.35 -6.32
CA LEU A 247 2.71 -5.93 -7.45
C LEU A 247 1.97 -6.13 -8.78
N GLY A 248 1.39 -7.30 -9.01
CA GLY A 248 0.65 -7.61 -10.24
C GLY A 248 -0.56 -6.67 -10.43
N ALA A 249 -1.31 -6.40 -9.35
CA ALA A 249 -2.43 -5.47 -9.36
C ALA A 249 -1.99 -4.03 -9.63
N ALA A 250 -0.89 -3.60 -9.01
CA ALA A 250 -0.34 -2.27 -9.20
C ALA A 250 0.13 -2.04 -10.65
N LEU A 251 0.86 -2.99 -11.23
CA LEU A 251 1.28 -2.94 -12.63
C LEU A 251 0.08 -2.99 -13.58
N GLY A 252 -0.92 -3.83 -13.30
CA GLY A 252 -2.12 -3.93 -14.11
C GLY A 252 -2.98 -2.66 -14.05
N PHE A 253 -3.09 -2.02 -12.89
CA PHE A 253 -3.78 -0.73 -12.75
C PHE A 253 -2.97 0.41 -13.39
N LEU A 254 -1.64 0.40 -13.26
CA LEU A 254 -0.75 1.40 -13.86
C LEU A 254 -0.91 1.47 -15.38
N TRP A 255 -1.25 0.36 -16.04
CA TRP A 255 -1.56 0.33 -17.47
C TRP A 255 -2.66 1.32 -17.86
N PHE A 256 -3.65 1.52 -16.99
CA PHE A 256 -4.75 2.46 -17.21
C PHE A 256 -4.53 3.81 -16.54
N ASN A 257 -3.68 3.89 -15.52
CA ASN A 257 -3.44 5.09 -14.73
C ASN A 257 -2.16 5.84 -15.12
N THR A 258 -1.36 5.33 -16.07
CA THR A 258 -0.21 6.07 -16.60
C THR A 258 -0.67 7.31 -17.36
N HIS A 259 0.18 8.35 -17.37
CA HIS A 259 -0.16 9.64 -17.99
C HIS A 259 -0.30 9.55 -19.53
N PRO A 260 -1.38 10.06 -20.17
CA PRO A 260 -2.59 10.61 -19.53
C PRO A 260 -3.54 9.50 -19.00
N ALA A 261 -3.94 9.59 -17.74
CA ALA A 261 -4.71 8.55 -17.07
C ALA A 261 -6.10 8.35 -17.67
N GLN A 262 -6.50 7.09 -17.86
CA GLN A 262 -7.85 6.69 -18.27
C GLN A 262 -8.81 6.57 -17.10
N VAL A 263 -8.27 6.42 -15.87
CA VAL A 263 -9.02 6.29 -14.62
C VAL A 263 -8.12 6.71 -13.44
N PHE A 264 -8.70 7.41 -12.47
CA PHE A 264 -8.04 7.72 -11.21
C PHE A 264 -8.35 6.68 -10.15
N MET A 265 -7.38 6.44 -9.25
CA MET A 265 -7.49 5.43 -8.21
C MET A 265 -8.59 5.79 -7.20
N GLY A 266 -8.61 7.03 -6.74
CA GLY A 266 -9.53 7.54 -5.73
C GLY A 266 -9.19 7.07 -4.30
N ASP A 267 -10.01 7.50 -3.34
CA ASP A 267 -9.85 7.15 -1.94
C ASP A 267 -10.04 5.65 -1.70
N THR A 268 -10.84 4.98 -2.55
CA THR A 268 -11.05 3.52 -2.54
C THR A 268 -9.73 2.76 -2.63
N GLY A 269 -8.86 3.13 -3.55
CA GLY A 269 -7.57 2.45 -3.73
C GLY A 269 -6.49 2.98 -2.82
N SER A 270 -6.35 4.29 -2.71
CA SER A 270 -5.23 4.92 -1.99
C SER A 270 -5.25 4.62 -0.49
N LEU A 271 -6.43 4.68 0.18
CA LEU A 271 -6.56 4.32 1.59
C LEU A 271 -6.34 2.83 1.83
N ALA A 272 -6.85 1.98 0.94
CA ALA A 272 -6.65 0.53 1.01
C ALA A 272 -5.17 0.15 0.92
N LEU A 273 -4.48 0.68 -0.09
CA LEU A 273 -3.07 0.40 -0.33
C LEU A 273 -2.17 0.93 0.78
N GLY A 274 -2.46 2.12 1.30
CA GLY A 274 -1.72 2.68 2.42
C GLY A 274 -1.89 1.86 3.69
N SER A 275 -3.11 1.39 4.01
CA SER A 275 -3.33 0.51 5.16
C SER A 275 -2.68 -0.86 4.98
N ALA A 276 -2.68 -1.41 3.75
CA ALA A 276 -1.97 -2.65 3.44
C ALA A 276 -0.47 -2.51 3.71
N LEU A 277 0.19 -1.44 3.19
CA LEU A 277 1.61 -1.19 3.42
C LEU A 277 1.95 -1.00 4.90
N GLY A 278 1.10 -0.26 5.65
CA GLY A 278 1.27 -0.11 7.09
C GLY A 278 1.14 -1.44 7.83
N THR A 279 0.15 -2.26 7.47
CA THR A 279 -0.06 -3.57 8.09
C THR A 279 1.07 -4.56 7.76
N LEU A 280 1.63 -4.51 6.53
CA LEU A 280 2.82 -5.29 6.18
C LEU A 280 4.00 -5.02 7.13
N ALA A 281 4.27 -3.76 7.42
CA ALA A 281 5.34 -3.39 8.36
C ALA A 281 5.08 -3.96 9.77
N ILE A 282 3.84 -3.91 10.22
CA ILE A 282 3.40 -4.35 11.56
C ILE A 282 3.52 -5.88 11.70
N VAL A 283 2.99 -6.66 10.75
CA VAL A 283 3.05 -8.14 10.82
C VAL A 283 4.47 -8.66 10.61
N LEU A 284 5.30 -7.96 9.85
CA LEU A 284 6.71 -8.29 9.63
C LEU A 284 7.65 -7.74 10.71
N LYS A 285 7.14 -7.04 11.73
CA LYS A 285 7.95 -6.44 12.81
C LYS A 285 9.05 -5.50 12.29
N LYS A 286 8.70 -4.72 11.26
CA LYS A 286 9.59 -3.78 10.56
C LYS A 286 9.02 -2.36 10.53
N GLU A 287 8.35 -1.97 11.60
CA GLU A 287 7.69 -0.69 11.74
C GLU A 287 8.66 0.49 11.56
N LEU A 288 9.88 0.34 12.12
CA LEU A 288 10.92 1.37 12.01
C LEU A 288 11.61 1.39 10.63
N LEU A 289 11.45 0.35 9.80
CA LEU A 289 11.94 0.31 8.43
C LEU A 289 10.94 0.94 7.44
N LEU A 290 9.66 0.99 7.81
CA LEU A 290 8.59 1.55 7.01
C LEU A 290 8.87 2.98 6.50
N PRO A 291 9.41 3.93 7.32
CA PRO A 291 9.80 5.25 6.86
C PRO A 291 10.83 5.27 5.74
N ILE A 292 11.64 4.25 5.61
CA ILE A 292 12.62 4.13 4.51
C ILE A 292 11.91 3.60 3.27
N ILE A 293 11.21 2.46 3.37
CA ILE A 293 10.51 1.85 2.21
C ILE A 293 9.45 2.80 1.65
N CYS A 294 8.69 3.45 2.52
CA CYS A 294 7.64 4.40 2.18
C CYS A 294 8.13 5.86 2.21
N GLY A 295 9.44 6.11 2.05
CA GLY A 295 10.03 7.42 2.29
C GLY A 295 9.53 8.52 1.38
N VAL A 296 9.16 8.20 0.13
CA VAL A 296 8.53 9.19 -0.77
C VAL A 296 7.14 9.58 -0.24
N PHE A 297 6.31 8.62 0.18
CA PHE A 297 5.02 8.89 0.80
C PHE A 297 5.15 9.74 2.07
N MET A 298 6.20 9.47 2.87
CA MET A 298 6.52 10.30 4.04
C MET A 298 6.91 11.72 3.66
N ALA A 299 7.78 11.89 2.65
CA ALA A 299 8.20 13.20 2.19
C ALA A 299 7.01 14.05 1.69
N GLU A 300 6.08 13.42 0.95
CA GLU A 300 4.83 14.06 0.53
C GLU A 300 4.02 14.56 1.73
N THR A 301 3.78 13.68 2.71
CA THR A 301 3.01 14.01 3.91
C THR A 301 3.69 15.07 4.77
N LEU A 302 5.00 14.90 5.02
CA LEU A 302 5.78 15.88 5.79
C LEU A 302 5.79 17.26 5.12
N SER A 303 5.85 17.32 3.79
CA SER A 303 5.77 18.58 3.06
C SER A 303 4.46 19.33 3.34
N VAL A 304 3.34 18.61 3.46
CA VAL A 304 2.04 19.19 3.81
C VAL A 304 2.03 19.66 5.26
N ILE A 305 2.50 18.83 6.20
CA ILE A 305 2.54 19.16 7.63
C ILE A 305 3.40 20.41 7.85
N ILE A 306 4.61 20.44 7.30
CA ILE A 306 5.56 21.56 7.41
C ILE A 306 4.96 22.81 6.78
N GLN A 307 4.37 22.71 5.58
CA GLN A 307 3.74 23.85 4.91
C GLN A 307 2.61 24.46 5.72
N VAL A 308 1.69 23.62 6.23
CA VAL A 308 0.53 24.09 7.03
C VAL A 308 0.99 24.70 8.34
N TRP A 309 1.93 24.08 9.02
CA TRP A 309 2.50 24.58 10.28
C TRP A 309 3.17 25.95 10.08
N TYR A 310 4.04 26.07 9.06
CA TYR A 310 4.75 27.30 8.76
C TYR A 310 3.81 28.42 8.32
N PHE A 311 2.85 28.11 7.43
CA PHE A 311 1.84 29.04 6.96
C PHE A 311 1.03 29.67 8.11
N LYS A 312 0.58 28.84 9.05
CA LYS A 312 -0.16 29.30 10.24
C LYS A 312 0.72 30.16 11.15
N ARG A 313 1.99 29.80 11.34
CA ARG A 313 2.90 30.50 12.26
C ARG A 313 3.40 31.83 11.70
N THR A 314 3.50 31.95 10.38
CA THR A 314 4.07 33.17 9.73
C THR A 314 3.04 34.07 9.11
N GLY A 315 1.75 33.87 9.37
CA GLY A 315 0.67 34.71 8.85
C GLY A 315 0.54 34.63 7.30
N GLY A 316 0.80 33.46 6.68
CA GLY A 316 0.53 33.24 5.26
C GLY A 316 1.75 33.01 4.37
N LYS A 317 2.98 33.00 4.91
CA LYS A 317 4.19 32.70 4.13
C LYS A 317 4.27 31.18 3.81
N ARG A 318 4.82 30.85 2.65
CA ARG A 318 4.97 29.47 2.17
C ARG A 318 6.42 29.07 2.08
N ILE A 319 6.76 27.85 2.50
CA ILE A 319 8.09 27.22 2.27
C ILE A 319 8.13 26.62 0.85
N PHE A 320 7.14 25.80 0.52
CA PHE A 320 6.98 25.23 -0.82
C PHE A 320 6.02 26.09 -1.64
N LYS A 321 6.21 26.15 -2.95
CA LYS A 321 5.26 26.83 -3.86
C LYS A 321 3.85 26.28 -3.68
N MET A 322 3.75 24.95 -3.53
CA MET A 322 2.53 24.21 -3.21
C MET A 322 2.90 22.92 -2.47
N ALA A 323 2.02 22.39 -1.64
CA ALA A 323 2.12 21.07 -1.02
C ALA A 323 0.86 20.25 -1.39
N PRO A 324 0.99 18.93 -1.55
CA PRO A 324 2.18 18.08 -1.40
C PRO A 324 3.34 18.43 -2.34
N ILE A 325 4.56 17.87 -2.08
CA ILE A 325 5.81 18.33 -2.71
C ILE A 325 5.86 18.08 -4.23
N HIS A 326 5.13 17.10 -4.76
CA HIS A 326 5.05 16.88 -6.20
C HIS A 326 4.54 18.13 -6.94
N HIS A 327 3.54 18.83 -6.42
CA HIS A 327 3.05 20.08 -6.99
C HIS A 327 4.08 21.21 -6.95
N HIS A 328 4.98 21.22 -5.95
CA HIS A 328 6.07 22.18 -5.91
C HIS A 328 6.99 22.04 -7.13
N PHE A 329 7.28 20.80 -7.54
CA PHE A 329 8.13 20.56 -8.71
C PHE A 329 7.42 20.84 -10.03
N GLU A 330 6.10 20.56 -10.14
CA GLU A 330 5.30 21.00 -11.29
C GLU A 330 5.34 22.53 -11.45
N LEU A 331 5.14 23.28 -10.35
CA LEU A 331 5.25 24.75 -10.34
C LEU A 331 6.67 25.29 -10.53
N LYS A 332 7.69 24.43 -10.48
CA LYS A 332 9.06 24.72 -10.93
C LYS A 332 9.29 24.48 -12.42
N GLY A 333 8.30 23.93 -13.12
CA GLY A 333 8.37 23.70 -14.56
C GLY A 333 8.70 22.26 -14.96
N TRP A 334 8.69 21.30 -14.03
CA TRP A 334 8.81 19.88 -14.40
C TRP A 334 7.49 19.37 -14.97
N SER A 335 7.55 18.60 -16.05
CA SER A 335 6.35 17.92 -16.54
C SER A 335 5.91 16.82 -15.56
N GLU A 336 4.61 16.52 -15.54
CA GLU A 336 4.07 15.47 -14.67
C GLU A 336 4.80 14.12 -14.80
N PRO A 337 5.06 13.58 -16.03
CA PRO A 337 5.83 12.35 -16.15
C PRO A 337 7.26 12.45 -15.59
N GLN A 338 7.90 13.62 -15.69
CA GLN A 338 9.23 13.82 -15.10
C GLN A 338 9.20 13.74 -13.57
N VAL A 339 8.18 14.32 -12.93
CA VAL A 339 8.02 14.23 -11.48
C VAL A 339 7.80 12.78 -11.08
N VAL A 340 6.88 12.08 -11.74
CA VAL A 340 6.53 10.68 -11.44
C VAL A 340 7.74 9.77 -11.55
N VAL A 341 8.46 9.79 -12.69
CA VAL A 341 9.62 8.92 -12.90
C VAL A 341 10.75 9.21 -11.91
N ARG A 342 11.03 10.49 -11.62
CA ARG A 342 12.07 10.86 -10.64
C ARG A 342 11.71 10.39 -9.23
N PHE A 343 10.46 10.47 -8.85
CA PHE A 343 9.98 9.98 -7.55
C PHE A 343 10.03 8.45 -7.47
N TRP A 344 9.74 7.74 -8.56
CA TRP A 344 9.95 6.29 -8.64
C TRP A 344 11.43 5.93 -8.47
N ILE A 345 12.35 6.67 -9.11
CA ILE A 345 13.80 6.44 -8.95
C ILE A 345 14.20 6.60 -7.48
N ILE A 346 13.71 7.65 -6.80
CA ILE A 346 13.95 7.84 -5.36
C ILE A 346 13.33 6.68 -4.57
N GLY A 347 12.12 6.26 -4.90
CA GLY A 347 11.46 5.10 -4.27
C GLY A 347 12.27 3.82 -4.43
N ILE A 348 12.83 3.56 -5.61
CA ILE A 348 13.70 2.39 -5.86
C ILE A 348 14.98 2.48 -5.02
N LEU A 349 15.62 3.64 -4.95
CA LEU A 349 16.82 3.84 -4.12
C LEU A 349 16.52 3.57 -2.64
N LEU A 350 15.39 4.04 -2.13
CA LEU A 350 14.97 3.80 -0.75
C LEU A 350 14.62 2.34 -0.49
N ALA A 351 13.96 1.67 -1.45
CA ALA A 351 13.69 0.24 -1.38
C ALA A 351 14.99 -0.59 -1.34
N LEU A 352 15.96 -0.28 -2.19
CA LEU A 352 17.27 -0.91 -2.18
C LEU A 352 18.02 -0.63 -0.86
N LEU A 353 17.99 0.61 -0.38
CA LEU A 353 18.58 0.97 0.92
C LEU A 353 17.95 0.16 2.05
N SER A 354 16.63 -0.04 2.03
CA SER A 354 15.93 -0.86 3.03
C SER A 354 16.42 -2.31 3.05
N LEU A 355 16.66 -2.90 1.88
CA LEU A 355 17.19 -4.26 1.77
C LEU A 355 18.66 -4.34 2.22
N LEU A 356 19.46 -3.31 1.96
CA LEU A 356 20.84 -3.23 2.43
C LEU A 356 20.92 -3.26 3.97
N THR A 357 19.92 -2.74 4.68
CA THR A 357 19.92 -2.77 6.17
C THR A 357 20.04 -4.19 6.74
N PHE A 358 19.61 -5.22 6.00
CA PHE A 358 19.69 -6.60 6.46
C PHE A 358 21.12 -7.17 6.44
N LYS A 359 22.01 -6.65 5.59
CA LYS A 359 23.39 -7.15 5.52
C LYS A 359 24.39 -6.28 6.29
N VAL A 360 24.08 -5.01 6.50
CA VAL A 360 24.93 -4.09 7.31
C VAL A 360 24.82 -4.39 8.81
N ARG A 361 23.93 -5.27 9.18
CA ARG A 361 23.75 -5.76 10.56
C ARG A 361 24.89 -6.62 11.06
#